data_f3b817aacf1235ec7d5d88810fec286e
#
_entry.id   f3b817aacf1235ec7d5d88810fec286e
#
_cell.length_a   1.000
_cell.length_b   1.000
_cell.length_c   1.000
_cell.angle_alpha   90.00
_cell.angle_beta   90.00
_cell.angle_gamma   90.00
#
_symmetry.space_group_name_H-M   'P 1'
#
loop_
_entity.id
_entity.type
_entity.pdbx_description
1 polymer ?
#
loop_
_entity_poly.entity_id
_entity_poly.type
_entity_poly.pdbx_seq_one_letter_code
_entity_poly.pdbx_strand_id
1 'polypeptide(L)'
;MNFGMRNVRKVLIMAVVLTISICGFLCADHAFAAQLRIGVVATTSLNVRSGAGIEYKPTGFLVLYDKVTILDETYDRNGSKWYHIKYKTTKTGYASADYITVESGNEYVYDEKFENKLDTEGFPETYKTYLRKIHANHPEWTFKAAHTGLLWNDVIEKESALGKSLVASGSPASWKSKAAGAYNAETGKYIVFDSGGWVCASRGIIKYYMDPRNFINEVGIFQFLTHAYDGETQTAAGLRTLLSGTFMDSYLADEPSATYTSVLMEAGARANVNPYVLASMILVEQGSSGRGKSISGSVSGYEGYYNYFNVGAYRSGSMDAVERGLWYASQDGSYSRPWN
;
A
#
# COMPACT_ATOMS: atom_id res chain seq x y z
N MET A 1 23.75 -78.71 -18.72
CA MET A 1 22.88 -77.59 -18.97
C MET A 1 22.76 -76.74 -17.69
N ASN A 2 23.76 -75.95 -17.29
CA ASN A 2 23.74 -75.19 -16.04
C ASN A 2 24.68 -73.94 -16.16
N PHE A 3 24.56 -73.22 -17.26
CA PHE A 3 25.41 -72.06 -17.53
C PHE A 3 24.63 -70.72 -17.62
N GLY A 4 23.29 -70.71 -17.45
CA GLY A 4 22.46 -69.50 -17.69
C GLY A 4 22.06 -68.68 -16.47
N MET A 5 22.03 -69.28 -15.25
CA MET A 5 21.44 -68.60 -14.08
C MET A 5 22.42 -67.82 -13.19
N ARG A 6 23.71 -68.04 -13.32
CA ARG A 6 24.72 -67.32 -12.50
C ARG A 6 25.02 -65.91 -13.03
N ASN A 7 24.90 -65.70 -14.34
CA ASN A 7 25.20 -64.42 -14.96
C ASN A 7 23.99 -63.40 -14.87
N VAL A 8 22.76 -63.94 -14.88
CA VAL A 8 21.56 -63.13 -14.73
C VAL A 8 21.45 -62.50 -13.31
N ARG A 9 21.83 -63.26 -12.26
CA ARG A 9 21.89 -62.75 -10.89
C ARG A 9 22.96 -61.64 -10.68
N LYS A 10 24.10 -61.72 -11.32
CA LYS A 10 25.17 -60.72 -11.22
C LYS A 10 24.84 -59.46 -11.98
N VAL A 11 24.17 -59.55 -13.13
CA VAL A 11 23.70 -58.40 -13.89
C VAL A 11 22.53 -57.72 -13.17
N LEU A 12 21.63 -58.50 -12.54
CA LEU A 12 20.52 -57.92 -11.77
C LEU A 12 20.98 -57.19 -10.49
N ILE A 13 22.00 -57.75 -9.79
CA ILE A 13 22.59 -57.13 -8.60
C ILE A 13 23.38 -55.86 -8.98
N MET A 14 24.11 -55.86 -10.11
CA MET A 14 24.78 -54.66 -10.61
C MET A 14 23.79 -53.58 -11.08
N ALA A 15 22.67 -53.95 -11.71
CA ALA A 15 21.63 -53.00 -12.12
C ALA A 15 20.91 -52.40 -10.91
N VAL A 16 20.63 -53.17 -9.84
CA VAL A 16 20.01 -52.67 -8.61
C VAL A 16 20.97 -51.78 -7.79
N VAL A 17 22.27 -52.11 -7.75
CA VAL A 17 23.26 -51.26 -7.08
C VAL A 17 23.51 -49.97 -7.87
N LEU A 18 23.47 -50.02 -9.23
CA LEU A 18 23.62 -48.83 -10.06
C LEU A 18 22.39 -47.89 -10.00
N THR A 19 21.18 -48.46 -9.90
CA THR A 19 19.96 -47.68 -9.72
C THR A 19 19.85 -47.03 -8.34
N ILE A 20 20.30 -47.70 -7.28
CA ILE A 20 20.36 -47.13 -5.94
C ILE A 20 21.45 -46.06 -5.84
N SER A 21 22.60 -46.20 -6.50
CA SER A 21 23.62 -45.13 -6.59
C SER A 21 23.16 -43.93 -7.41
N ILE A 22 22.41 -44.12 -8.50
CA ILE A 22 21.90 -43.02 -9.32
C ILE A 22 20.74 -42.28 -8.60
N CYS A 23 19.84 -42.99 -7.88
CA CYS A 23 18.87 -42.35 -7.00
C CYS A 23 19.51 -41.64 -5.81
N GLY A 24 20.59 -42.16 -5.24
CA GLY A 24 21.33 -41.50 -4.15
C GLY A 24 22.08 -40.23 -4.60
N PHE A 25 22.47 -40.13 -5.88
CA PHE A 25 23.15 -38.93 -6.42
C PHE A 25 22.19 -37.87 -6.93
N LEU A 26 20.93 -38.20 -7.22
CA LEU A 26 19.90 -37.25 -7.62
C LEU A 26 19.13 -36.64 -6.42
N CYS A 27 19.36 -37.12 -5.20
CA CYS A 27 18.77 -36.59 -3.98
C CYS A 27 19.73 -35.71 -3.16
N ALA A 28 20.92 -35.38 -3.65
CA ALA A 28 21.95 -34.71 -2.86
C ALA A 28 22.13 -33.21 -3.19
N ASP A 29 21.36 -32.62 -4.12
CA ASP A 29 21.48 -31.21 -4.47
C ASP A 29 20.18 -30.40 -4.40
N HIS A 30 19.18 -30.85 -3.63
CA HIS A 30 18.24 -29.94 -3.07
C HIS A 30 18.70 -29.53 -1.66
N ALA A 31 19.84 -28.84 -1.59
CA ALA A 31 20.04 -27.92 -0.51
C ALA A 31 18.87 -26.94 -0.62
N PHE A 32 17.85 -27.13 0.23
CA PHE A 32 16.86 -26.11 0.51
C PHE A 32 17.65 -24.85 0.86
N ALA A 33 17.84 -23.97 -0.10
CA ALA A 33 18.13 -22.58 0.20
C ALA A 33 16.97 -22.18 1.10
N ALA A 34 17.20 -22.05 2.40
CA ALA A 34 16.21 -21.63 3.35
C ALA A 34 15.66 -20.31 2.80
N GLN A 35 14.43 -20.35 2.30
CA GLN A 35 13.78 -19.21 1.66
C GLN A 35 13.69 -18.12 2.72
N LEU A 36 14.45 -17.05 2.55
CA LEU A 36 14.47 -15.93 3.48
C LEU A 36 13.07 -15.32 3.53
N ARG A 37 12.35 -15.61 4.61
CA ARG A 37 11.02 -15.07 4.85
C ARG A 37 11.18 -13.65 5.39
N ILE A 38 10.58 -12.68 4.71
CA ILE A 38 10.55 -11.29 5.15
C ILE A 38 9.24 -11.04 5.90
N GLY A 39 9.35 -10.42 7.06
CA GLY A 39 8.21 -9.92 7.82
C GLY A 39 8.16 -8.41 7.80
N VAL A 40 6.96 -7.83 7.77
CA VAL A 40 6.69 -6.40 7.88
C VAL A 40 5.91 -6.13 9.15
N VAL A 41 6.39 -5.22 9.97
CA VAL A 41 5.73 -4.84 11.24
C VAL A 41 4.43 -4.10 10.97
N ALA A 42 3.33 -4.61 11.51
CA ALA A 42 1.96 -4.11 11.30
C ALA A 42 1.43 -3.28 12.49
N THR A 43 2.30 -2.86 13.42
CA THR A 43 1.92 -2.05 14.57
C THR A 43 2.87 -0.86 14.75
N THR A 44 2.40 0.21 15.36
CA THR A 44 3.18 1.44 15.57
C THR A 44 4.42 1.23 16.45
N SER A 45 4.42 0.22 17.33
CA SER A 45 5.58 -0.13 18.16
C SER A 45 5.52 -1.61 18.52
N LEU A 46 6.61 -2.34 18.28
CA LEU A 46 6.75 -3.76 18.58
C LEU A 46 8.06 -4.01 19.33
N ASN A 47 7.98 -4.53 20.54
CA ASN A 47 9.16 -4.91 21.29
C ASN A 47 9.84 -6.14 20.67
N VAL A 48 11.16 -6.07 20.50
CA VAL A 48 12.00 -7.24 20.25
C VAL A 48 12.57 -7.69 21.59
N ARG A 49 12.43 -8.99 21.90
CA ARG A 49 12.77 -9.56 23.21
C ARG A 49 13.89 -10.59 23.10
N SER A 50 14.49 -10.93 24.24
CA SER A 50 15.56 -11.94 24.32
C SER A 50 15.09 -13.38 24.15
N GLY A 51 13.77 -13.62 24.20
CA GLY A 51 13.13 -14.93 24.02
C GLY A 51 11.67 -14.78 23.60
N ALA A 52 11.05 -15.90 23.23
CA ALA A 52 9.65 -15.97 22.82
C ALA A 52 8.73 -15.91 24.05
N GLY A 53 8.10 -14.76 24.27
CA GLY A 53 7.18 -14.49 25.37
C GLY A 53 7.30 -13.10 25.94
N ILE A 54 6.22 -12.61 26.54
CA ILE A 54 6.18 -11.27 27.13
C ILE A 54 7.02 -11.15 28.42
N GLU A 55 7.33 -12.27 29.05
CA GLU A 55 8.16 -12.38 30.24
C GLU A 55 9.67 -12.14 29.95
N TYR A 56 10.09 -12.26 28.69
CA TYR A 56 11.48 -12.01 28.32
C TYR A 56 11.78 -10.51 28.21
N LYS A 57 12.99 -10.14 28.57
CA LYS A 57 13.46 -8.75 28.58
C LYS A 57 13.45 -8.16 27.17
N PRO A 58 12.88 -6.95 26.97
CA PRO A 58 13.04 -6.22 25.73
C PRO A 58 14.50 -5.89 25.44
N THR A 59 14.97 -6.20 24.24
CA THR A 59 16.34 -5.96 23.74
C THR A 59 16.38 -4.92 22.64
N GLY A 60 15.20 -4.55 22.10
CA GLY A 60 15.03 -3.56 21.07
C GLY A 60 13.56 -3.30 20.80
N PHE A 61 13.30 -2.44 19.82
CA PHE A 61 11.96 -2.20 19.31
C PHE A 61 12.00 -1.99 17.81
N LEU A 62 10.86 -2.24 17.19
CA LEU A 62 10.54 -2.02 15.79
C LEU A 62 9.33 -1.08 15.71
N VAL A 63 9.21 -0.38 14.60
CA VAL A 63 8.08 0.49 14.32
C VAL A 63 7.31 0.01 13.10
N LEU A 64 6.12 0.54 12.92
CA LEU A 64 5.26 0.23 11.79
C LEU A 64 6.05 0.26 10.47
N TYR A 65 5.89 -0.80 9.69
CA TYR A 65 6.56 -1.04 8.40
C TYR A 65 8.06 -1.37 8.45
N ASP A 66 8.67 -1.50 9.63
CA ASP A 66 10.02 -2.07 9.69
C ASP A 66 10.04 -3.47 9.06
N LYS A 67 11.01 -3.71 8.17
CA LYS A 67 11.22 -5.04 7.58
C LYS A 67 12.21 -5.84 8.42
N VAL A 68 11.87 -7.10 8.62
CA VAL A 68 12.69 -8.06 9.36
C VAL A 68 12.85 -9.35 8.55
N THR A 69 13.98 -10.01 8.71
CA THR A 69 14.14 -11.38 8.21
C THR A 69 13.67 -12.36 9.27
N ILE A 70 12.72 -13.21 8.95
CA ILE A 70 12.25 -14.29 9.82
C ILE A 70 13.24 -15.44 9.68
N LEU A 71 13.93 -15.75 10.77
CA LEU A 71 14.91 -16.80 10.86
C LEU A 71 14.26 -18.13 11.26
N ASP A 72 13.27 -18.07 12.18
CA ASP A 72 12.60 -19.26 12.70
C ASP A 72 11.25 -18.88 13.34
N GLU A 73 10.41 -19.88 13.60
CA GLU A 73 9.13 -19.75 14.31
C GLU A 73 9.17 -20.56 15.61
N THR A 74 8.58 -20.02 16.65
CA THR A 74 8.45 -20.71 17.93
C THR A 74 7.18 -20.25 18.63
N TYR A 75 6.85 -20.92 19.74
CA TYR A 75 5.65 -20.61 20.52
C TYR A 75 6.05 -20.32 21.97
N ASP A 76 5.38 -19.38 22.62
CA ASP A 76 5.52 -19.14 24.04
C ASP A 76 4.77 -20.22 24.88
N ARG A 77 4.82 -20.08 26.20
CA ARG A 77 4.17 -21.03 27.14
C ARG A 77 2.64 -21.05 27.02
N ASN A 78 2.07 -20.00 26.42
CA ASN A 78 0.63 -19.85 26.25
C ASN A 78 0.17 -20.29 24.85
N GLY A 79 1.09 -20.78 24.01
CA GLY A 79 0.82 -21.20 22.65
C GLY A 79 0.74 -20.04 21.64
N SER A 80 1.12 -18.83 22.02
CA SER A 80 1.20 -17.70 21.10
C SER A 80 2.43 -17.82 20.22
N LYS A 81 2.30 -17.53 18.91
CA LYS A 81 3.38 -17.64 17.94
C LYS A 81 4.33 -16.46 18.05
N TRP A 82 5.62 -16.75 18.00
CA TRP A 82 6.71 -15.77 17.98
C TRP A 82 7.65 -16.07 16.81
N TYR A 83 8.18 -15.00 16.21
CA TYR A 83 9.24 -15.10 15.21
C TYR A 83 10.60 -14.78 15.83
N HIS A 84 11.57 -15.67 15.62
CA HIS A 84 12.98 -15.31 15.75
C HIS A 84 13.38 -14.49 14.53
N ILE A 85 13.76 -13.26 14.72
CA ILE A 85 13.96 -12.31 13.62
C ILE A 85 15.38 -11.74 13.62
N LYS A 86 15.85 -11.39 12.41
CA LYS A 86 17.01 -10.52 12.22
C LYS A 86 16.53 -9.14 11.80
N TYR A 87 17.02 -8.09 12.46
CA TYR A 87 16.63 -6.71 12.21
C TYR A 87 17.84 -5.78 12.33
N LYS A 88 17.73 -4.55 11.81
CA LYS A 88 18.84 -3.57 11.83
C LYS A 88 20.16 -4.21 11.38
N THR A 89 20.15 -4.91 10.26
CA THR A 89 21.29 -5.57 9.59
C THR A 89 21.92 -6.73 10.37
N THR A 90 22.19 -6.61 11.68
CA THR A 90 22.96 -7.62 12.43
C THR A 90 22.32 -8.09 13.73
N LYS A 91 21.30 -7.40 14.24
CA LYS A 91 20.65 -7.75 15.51
C LYS A 91 19.66 -8.86 15.33
N THR A 92 19.55 -9.74 16.31
CA THR A 92 18.53 -10.79 16.38
C THR A 92 17.73 -10.69 17.68
N GLY A 93 16.54 -11.29 17.70
CA GLY A 93 15.67 -11.38 18.85
C GLY A 93 14.32 -11.94 18.48
N TYR A 94 13.36 -11.90 19.40
CA TYR A 94 12.04 -12.48 19.23
C TYR A 94 10.97 -11.39 19.22
N ALA A 95 10.03 -11.48 18.30
CA ALA A 95 8.89 -10.60 18.21
C ALA A 95 7.59 -11.39 18.00
N SER A 96 6.48 -10.92 18.58
CA SER A 96 5.17 -11.58 18.40
C SER A 96 4.76 -11.61 16.94
N ALA A 97 4.34 -12.77 16.46
CA ALA A 97 3.87 -12.99 15.11
C ALA A 97 2.57 -12.24 14.81
N ASP A 98 1.75 -11.91 15.81
CA ASP A 98 0.48 -11.20 15.67
C ASP A 98 0.65 -9.79 15.08
N TYR A 99 1.86 -9.24 15.21
CA TYR A 99 2.19 -7.90 14.75
C TYR A 99 3.16 -7.88 13.57
N ILE A 100 3.38 -9.03 12.93
CA ILE A 100 4.26 -9.15 11.77
C ILE A 100 3.50 -9.84 10.64
N THR A 101 3.25 -9.11 9.57
CA THR A 101 2.74 -9.69 8.31
C THR A 101 3.91 -10.31 7.57
N VAL A 102 3.85 -11.62 7.33
CA VAL A 102 4.86 -12.31 6.54
C VAL A 102 4.62 -11.99 5.06
N GLU A 103 5.63 -11.42 4.41
CA GLU A 103 5.64 -11.38 2.95
C GLU A 103 5.78 -12.83 2.49
N SER A 104 4.68 -13.45 2.09
CA SER A 104 4.73 -14.79 1.51
C SER A 104 5.61 -14.72 0.28
N GLY A 105 6.69 -15.47 0.30
CA GLY A 105 7.45 -15.75 -0.89
C GLY A 105 6.62 -16.69 -1.76
N ASN A 106 5.59 -16.17 -2.43
CA ASN A 106 5.00 -16.87 -3.54
C ASN A 106 6.08 -16.95 -4.60
N GLU A 107 6.51 -18.16 -4.95
CA GLU A 107 7.16 -18.41 -6.22
C GLU A 107 6.16 -17.95 -7.27
N TYR A 108 6.36 -16.72 -7.81
CA TYR A 108 5.57 -16.29 -8.96
C TYR A 108 5.94 -17.19 -10.14
N VAL A 109 4.95 -17.68 -10.83
CA VAL A 109 5.15 -18.35 -12.10
C VAL A 109 5.62 -17.28 -13.08
N TYR A 110 6.77 -17.52 -13.74
CA TYR A 110 7.30 -16.62 -14.75
C TYR A 110 6.26 -16.45 -15.88
N ASP A 111 5.83 -15.23 -16.10
CA ASP A 111 4.94 -14.84 -17.19
C ASP A 111 5.71 -13.95 -18.17
N GLU A 112 6.16 -14.52 -19.28
CA GLU A 112 6.92 -13.83 -20.31
C GLU A 112 6.20 -12.60 -20.86
N LYS A 113 4.89 -12.68 -21.04
CA LYS A 113 4.08 -11.56 -21.54
C LYS A 113 4.06 -10.39 -20.53
N PHE A 114 3.97 -10.71 -19.26
CA PHE A 114 4.01 -9.73 -18.18
C PHE A 114 5.42 -9.11 -18.06
N GLU A 115 6.49 -9.91 -18.10
CA GLU A 115 7.87 -9.41 -18.07
C GLU A 115 8.16 -8.46 -19.23
N ASN A 116 7.79 -8.84 -20.45
CA ASN A 116 7.94 -7.98 -21.65
C ASN A 116 7.18 -6.65 -21.49
N LYS A 117 6.02 -6.68 -20.83
CA LYS A 117 5.25 -5.47 -20.55
C LYS A 117 5.97 -4.58 -19.52
N LEU A 118 6.51 -5.15 -18.45
CA LEU A 118 7.29 -4.39 -17.46
C LEU A 118 8.54 -3.76 -18.08
N ASP A 119 9.21 -4.47 -19.01
CA ASP A 119 10.36 -3.94 -19.75
C ASP A 119 9.95 -2.79 -20.68
N THR A 120 8.85 -2.95 -21.41
CA THR A 120 8.32 -1.92 -22.31
C THR A 120 7.92 -0.65 -21.56
N GLU A 121 7.32 -0.79 -20.38
CA GLU A 121 6.97 0.32 -19.48
C GLU A 121 8.21 0.95 -18.83
N GLY A 122 9.38 0.29 -18.89
CA GLY A 122 10.64 0.78 -18.31
C GLY A 122 10.73 0.69 -16.80
N PHE A 123 10.04 -0.29 -16.18
CA PHE A 123 10.17 -0.52 -14.74
C PHE A 123 11.59 -0.98 -14.36
N PRO A 124 12.25 -0.32 -13.38
CA PRO A 124 13.51 -0.79 -12.86
C PRO A 124 13.37 -2.19 -12.24
N GLU A 125 14.41 -3.02 -12.32
CA GLU A 125 14.37 -4.39 -11.78
C GLU A 125 13.99 -4.44 -10.29
N THR A 126 14.38 -3.40 -9.53
CA THR A 126 14.03 -3.27 -8.11
C THR A 126 12.53 -3.11 -7.83
N TYR A 127 11.72 -2.74 -8.84
CA TYR A 127 10.25 -2.68 -8.75
C TYR A 127 9.61 -3.99 -9.19
N LYS A 128 10.18 -4.67 -10.19
CA LYS A 128 9.59 -5.86 -10.82
C LYS A 128 9.33 -6.98 -9.82
N THR A 129 10.21 -7.18 -8.83
CA THR A 129 9.99 -8.19 -7.77
C THR A 129 8.67 -8.00 -7.03
N TYR A 130 8.27 -6.76 -6.75
CA TYR A 130 7.00 -6.45 -6.08
C TYR A 130 5.81 -6.61 -7.02
N LEU A 131 5.96 -6.14 -8.27
CA LEU A 131 4.92 -6.23 -9.30
C LEU A 131 4.61 -7.69 -9.68
N ARG A 132 5.63 -8.55 -9.78
CA ARG A 132 5.48 -9.99 -10.03
C ARG A 132 4.64 -10.66 -8.94
N LYS A 133 4.85 -10.28 -7.67
CA LYS A 133 4.06 -10.82 -6.54
C LYS A 133 2.59 -10.45 -6.64
N ILE A 134 2.28 -9.21 -6.98
CA ILE A 134 0.89 -8.79 -7.16
C ILE A 134 0.28 -9.43 -8.41
N HIS A 135 1.02 -9.48 -9.52
CA HIS A 135 0.54 -10.11 -10.75
C HIS A 135 0.20 -11.60 -10.56
N ALA A 136 0.95 -12.32 -9.72
CA ALA A 136 0.65 -13.72 -9.42
C ALA A 136 -0.74 -13.91 -8.78
N ASN A 137 -1.22 -12.93 -8.02
CA ASN A 137 -2.55 -12.95 -7.40
C ASN A 137 -3.63 -12.28 -8.29
N HIS A 138 -3.22 -11.32 -9.12
CA HIS A 138 -4.09 -10.48 -9.93
C HIS A 138 -3.55 -10.38 -11.37
N PRO A 139 -3.60 -11.47 -12.15
CA PRO A 139 -3.01 -11.51 -13.49
C PRO A 139 -3.71 -10.56 -14.48
N GLU A 140 -4.94 -10.15 -14.18
CA GLU A 140 -5.72 -9.19 -14.97
C GLU A 140 -5.32 -7.72 -14.73
N TRP A 141 -4.58 -7.43 -13.65
CA TRP A 141 -4.19 -6.05 -13.37
C TRP A 141 -3.07 -5.57 -14.30
N THR A 142 -3.19 -4.32 -14.71
CA THR A 142 -2.20 -3.67 -15.58
C THR A 142 -1.43 -2.61 -14.82
N PHE A 143 -0.13 -2.52 -15.09
CA PHE A 143 0.76 -1.57 -14.45
C PHE A 143 1.38 -0.66 -15.49
N LYS A 144 1.41 0.64 -15.21
CA LYS A 144 2.05 1.68 -16.04
C LYS A 144 3.13 2.38 -15.22
N ALA A 145 4.29 2.62 -15.81
CA ALA A 145 5.36 3.33 -15.14
C ALA A 145 5.18 4.85 -15.29
N ALA A 146 5.13 5.57 -14.18
CA ALA A 146 5.12 7.03 -14.17
C ALA A 146 6.57 7.56 -14.11
N HIS A 147 7.12 7.95 -15.28
CA HIS A 147 8.46 8.50 -15.39
C HIS A 147 8.46 10.00 -15.04
N THR A 148 8.77 10.33 -13.81
CA THR A 148 8.72 11.71 -13.30
C THR A 148 9.89 12.57 -13.78
N GLY A 149 11.00 11.97 -14.21
CA GLY A 149 12.26 12.68 -14.52
C GLY A 149 12.96 13.30 -13.30
N LEU A 150 12.45 13.05 -12.08
CA LEU A 150 13.01 13.59 -10.85
C LEU A 150 14.14 12.71 -10.31
N LEU A 151 15.18 13.33 -9.78
CA LEU A 151 16.25 12.62 -9.11
C LEU A 151 15.88 12.35 -7.67
N TRP A 152 16.01 11.09 -7.26
CA TRP A 152 15.65 10.64 -5.90
C TRP A 152 16.28 11.48 -4.79
N ASN A 153 17.58 11.75 -4.88
CA ASN A 153 18.28 12.50 -3.86
C ASN A 153 17.79 13.95 -3.75
N ASP A 154 17.45 14.58 -4.87
CA ASP A 154 16.95 15.96 -4.91
C ASP A 154 15.55 16.04 -4.29
N VAL A 155 14.70 15.06 -4.57
CA VAL A 155 13.37 14.97 -3.97
C VAL A 155 13.49 14.81 -2.46
N ILE A 156 14.30 13.86 -1.99
CA ILE A 156 14.50 13.64 -0.55
C ILE A 156 15.12 14.85 0.14
N GLU A 157 16.02 15.57 -0.51
CA GLU A 157 16.58 16.81 0.04
C GLU A 157 15.51 17.88 0.22
N LYS A 158 14.70 18.11 -0.80
CA LYS A 158 13.61 19.11 -0.78
C LYS A 158 12.55 18.74 0.26
N GLU A 159 12.12 17.47 0.33
CA GLU A 159 11.12 17.00 1.30
C GLU A 159 11.66 16.99 2.74
N SER A 160 12.98 16.91 2.93
CA SER A 160 13.62 16.97 4.24
C SER A 160 13.85 18.40 4.75
N ALA A 161 13.55 19.41 3.96
CA ALA A 161 13.65 20.81 4.40
C ALA A 161 12.76 21.07 5.62
N LEU A 162 13.20 21.99 6.50
CA LEU A 162 12.48 22.34 7.73
C LEU A 162 11.05 22.79 7.43
N GLY A 163 10.09 22.19 8.13
CA GLY A 163 8.68 22.52 8.01
C GLY A 163 7.98 21.95 6.77
N LYS A 164 8.70 21.25 5.87
CA LYS A 164 8.12 20.73 4.61
C LYS A 164 7.32 19.44 4.86
N SER A 165 7.95 18.43 5.40
CA SER A 165 7.28 17.17 5.76
C SER A 165 7.17 17.05 7.27
N LEU A 166 5.94 16.83 7.76
CA LEU A 166 5.61 16.86 9.17
C LEU A 166 5.01 15.52 9.63
N VAL A 167 5.25 15.19 10.91
CA VAL A 167 4.57 14.10 11.62
C VAL A 167 4.02 14.63 12.94
N ALA A 168 2.98 14.00 13.46
CA ALA A 168 2.42 14.38 14.76
C ALA A 168 3.47 14.26 15.87
N SER A 169 3.49 15.15 16.85
CA SER A 169 4.44 15.14 17.97
C SER A 169 4.40 13.84 18.79
N GLY A 170 3.23 13.16 18.83
CA GLY A 170 3.04 11.84 19.43
C GLY A 170 3.63 10.67 18.64
N SER A 171 4.11 10.89 17.42
CA SER A 171 4.72 9.84 16.59
C SER A 171 5.98 9.28 17.25
N PRO A 172 6.40 8.04 16.88
CA PRO A 172 7.66 7.45 17.37
C PRO A 172 8.86 8.40 17.20
N ALA A 173 9.82 8.34 18.12
CA ALA A 173 10.99 9.21 18.07
C ALA A 173 11.82 9.04 16.78
N SER A 174 11.84 7.83 16.20
CA SER A 174 12.50 7.52 14.92
C SER A 174 11.86 8.22 13.70
N TRP A 175 10.61 8.65 13.81
CA TRP A 175 9.91 9.38 12.76
C TRP A 175 10.16 10.87 12.79
N LYS A 176 10.68 11.39 13.89
CA LYS A 176 10.87 12.81 14.13
C LYS A 176 12.33 13.24 13.88
N SER A 177 12.51 14.37 13.24
CA SER A 177 13.84 14.91 12.90
C SER A 177 14.53 15.49 14.13
N LYS A 178 15.80 15.13 14.30
CA LYS A 178 16.72 15.78 15.28
C LYS A 178 17.71 16.74 14.60
N ALA A 179 17.44 17.15 13.36
CA ALA A 179 18.26 18.12 12.67
C ALA A 179 18.21 19.49 13.36
N ALA A 180 19.24 20.30 13.14
CA ALA A 180 19.25 21.70 13.59
C ALA A 180 18.00 22.43 13.09
N GLY A 181 17.35 23.19 13.97
CA GLY A 181 16.10 23.87 13.68
C GLY A 181 14.83 23.01 13.76
N ALA A 182 14.93 21.68 13.89
CA ALA A 182 13.79 20.78 14.12
C ALA A 182 13.70 20.28 15.57
N TYR A 183 14.82 20.31 16.29
CA TYR A 183 14.94 19.79 17.65
C TYR A 183 15.86 20.69 18.48
N ASN A 184 15.44 21.00 19.69
CA ASN A 184 16.27 21.69 20.66
C ASN A 184 16.95 20.65 21.55
N ALA A 185 18.29 20.51 21.43
CA ALA A 185 19.07 19.52 22.15
C ALA A 185 19.19 19.83 23.65
N GLU A 186 19.15 21.12 24.05
CA GLU A 186 19.26 21.55 25.44
C GLU A 186 18.00 21.21 26.24
N THR A 187 16.81 21.39 25.61
CA THR A 187 15.53 21.16 26.28
C THR A 187 14.97 19.75 25.99
N GLY A 188 15.56 19.00 25.06
CA GLY A 188 15.05 17.71 24.62
C GLY A 188 13.72 17.78 23.87
N LYS A 189 13.32 18.96 23.35
CA LYS A 189 12.00 19.18 22.72
C LYS A 189 12.10 19.31 21.21
N TYR A 190 11.11 18.77 20.51
CA TYR A 190 10.91 19.00 19.08
C TYR A 190 10.24 20.37 18.86
N ILE A 191 10.68 21.07 17.81
CA ILE A 191 10.10 22.35 17.41
C ILE A 191 8.83 22.08 16.63
N VAL A 192 7.73 22.74 17.04
CA VAL A 192 6.42 22.64 16.39
C VAL A 192 6.38 23.60 15.20
N PHE A 193 6.01 23.09 14.04
CA PHE A 193 5.93 23.85 12.78
C PHE A 193 4.50 24.18 12.36
N ASP A 194 3.52 23.43 12.89
CA ASP A 194 2.11 23.69 12.60
C ASP A 194 1.25 23.48 13.84
N SER A 195 0.13 24.22 13.93
CA SER A 195 -0.83 24.11 15.02
C SER A 195 -1.35 22.67 15.14
N GLY A 196 -1.59 22.19 16.35
CA GLY A 196 -1.92 20.78 16.60
C GLY A 196 -0.71 19.90 16.88
N GLY A 197 0.51 20.45 16.97
CA GLY A 197 1.70 19.74 17.45
C GLY A 197 2.39 18.95 16.35
N TRP A 198 2.45 19.46 15.13
CA TRP A 198 3.18 18.85 14.03
C TRP A 198 4.65 19.26 14.05
N VAL A 199 5.53 18.28 13.95
CA VAL A 199 6.99 18.43 14.02
C VAL A 199 7.65 17.85 12.78
N CYS A 200 8.88 18.29 12.43
CA CYS A 200 9.57 17.81 11.24
C CYS A 200 9.75 16.29 11.24
N ALA A 201 9.41 15.68 10.14
CA ALA A 201 9.66 14.27 9.87
C ALA A 201 11.15 13.97 9.73
N SER A 202 11.59 12.80 10.18
CA SER A 202 12.96 12.34 9.96
C SER A 202 13.19 11.98 8.48
N ARG A 203 14.43 12.16 8.00
CA ARG A 203 14.79 11.77 6.63
C ARG A 203 14.52 10.28 6.37
N GLY A 204 14.58 9.44 7.40
CA GLY A 204 14.29 8.01 7.28
C GLY A 204 12.83 7.73 6.96
N ILE A 205 11.89 8.38 7.66
CA ILE A 205 10.46 8.18 7.42
C ILE A 205 10.03 8.83 6.11
N ILE A 206 10.62 9.97 5.72
CA ILE A 206 10.39 10.59 4.41
C ILE A 206 10.78 9.62 3.30
N LYS A 207 11.99 9.05 3.35
CA LYS A 207 12.44 8.05 2.37
C LYS A 207 11.50 6.85 2.29
N TYR A 208 10.98 6.41 3.42
CA TYR A 208 10.06 5.28 3.47
C TYR A 208 8.76 5.60 2.72
N TYR A 209 8.12 6.72 3.03
CA TYR A 209 6.84 7.09 2.41
C TYR A 209 6.98 7.57 0.96
N MET A 210 8.15 8.06 0.57
CA MET A 210 8.43 8.46 -0.82
C MET A 210 8.82 7.30 -1.73
N ASP A 211 9.16 6.13 -1.19
CA ASP A 211 9.54 4.95 -1.98
C ASP A 211 8.30 4.10 -2.31
N PRO A 212 7.83 4.10 -3.57
CA PRO A 212 6.64 3.35 -3.96
C PRO A 212 6.73 1.85 -3.66
N ARG A 213 7.93 1.27 -3.65
CA ARG A 213 8.16 -0.16 -3.41
C ARG A 213 7.66 -0.62 -2.05
N ASN A 214 7.56 0.28 -1.07
CA ASN A 214 7.01 -0.01 0.25
C ASN A 214 5.49 -0.22 0.23
N PHE A 215 4.83 0.20 -0.84
CA PHE A 215 3.38 0.21 -0.98
C PHE A 215 2.88 -0.64 -2.15
N ILE A 216 3.77 -1.28 -2.91
CA ILE A 216 3.38 -2.26 -3.94
C ILE A 216 3.02 -3.58 -3.23
N ASN A 217 1.82 -3.62 -2.68
CA ASN A 217 1.20 -4.75 -1.98
C ASN A 217 -0.32 -4.68 -2.14
N GLU A 218 -1.06 -5.68 -1.67
CA GLU A 218 -2.51 -5.85 -1.87
C GLU A 218 -3.39 -4.67 -1.44
N VAL A 219 -2.91 -3.83 -0.54
CA VAL A 219 -3.64 -2.65 -0.04
C VAL A 219 -3.02 -1.35 -0.53
N GLY A 220 -1.70 -1.23 -0.36
CA GLY A 220 -0.97 0.01 -0.65
C GLY A 220 -0.94 0.37 -2.11
N ILE A 221 -1.07 -0.61 -3.03
CA ILE A 221 -1.05 -0.40 -4.47
C ILE A 221 -2.15 0.55 -4.96
N PHE A 222 -3.29 0.59 -4.28
CA PHE A 222 -4.43 1.41 -4.67
C PHE A 222 -4.17 2.91 -4.55
N GLN A 223 -3.15 3.36 -3.80
CA GLN A 223 -2.75 4.77 -3.80
C GLN A 223 -2.14 5.22 -5.14
N PHE A 224 -1.74 4.27 -6.00
CA PHE A 224 -1.18 4.52 -7.33
C PHE A 224 -2.20 4.32 -8.45
N LEU A 225 -3.49 4.26 -8.15
CA LEU A 225 -4.54 4.17 -9.18
C LEU A 225 -4.35 5.25 -10.24
N THR A 226 -4.46 4.85 -11.50
CA THR A 226 -4.45 5.80 -12.62
C THR A 226 -5.65 6.74 -12.51
N HIS A 227 -5.40 8.04 -12.43
CA HIS A 227 -6.45 9.05 -12.35
C HIS A 227 -7.05 9.39 -13.73
N ALA A 228 -6.38 9.04 -14.82
CA ALA A 228 -6.91 9.22 -16.16
C ALA A 228 -8.04 8.22 -16.44
N TYR A 229 -8.99 8.64 -17.27
CA TYR A 229 -10.06 7.75 -17.77
C TYR A 229 -9.46 6.66 -18.68
N ASP A 230 -9.96 5.44 -18.50
CA ASP A 230 -9.66 4.29 -19.34
C ASP A 230 -10.94 3.46 -19.50
N GLY A 231 -11.61 3.59 -20.64
CA GLY A 231 -12.88 2.91 -20.90
C GLY A 231 -12.78 1.40 -21.09
N GLU A 232 -11.57 0.84 -21.23
CA GLU A 232 -11.37 -0.61 -21.34
C GLU A 232 -11.36 -1.29 -19.97
N THR A 233 -10.78 -0.64 -18.97
CA THR A 233 -10.61 -1.22 -17.62
C THR A 233 -11.59 -0.67 -16.59
N GLN A 234 -12.05 0.57 -16.76
CA GLN A 234 -12.97 1.25 -15.83
C GLN A 234 -14.43 1.05 -16.29
N THR A 235 -15.04 -0.02 -15.83
CA THR A 235 -16.37 -0.44 -16.28
C THR A 235 -17.50 0.05 -15.37
N ALA A 236 -18.69 0.24 -15.94
CA ALA A 236 -19.90 0.55 -15.16
C ALA A 236 -20.25 -0.56 -14.15
N ALA A 237 -19.93 -1.81 -14.46
CA ALA A 237 -20.14 -2.93 -13.53
C ALA A 237 -19.23 -2.83 -12.31
N GLY A 238 -17.93 -2.54 -12.51
CA GLY A 238 -16.98 -2.33 -11.42
C GLY A 238 -17.33 -1.11 -10.57
N LEU A 239 -17.73 0.01 -11.21
CA LEU A 239 -18.19 1.18 -10.48
C LEU A 239 -19.43 0.88 -9.63
N ARG A 240 -20.40 0.14 -10.15
CA ARG A 240 -21.58 -0.29 -9.40
C ARG A 240 -21.23 -1.13 -8.17
N THR A 241 -20.24 -2.02 -8.30
CA THR A 241 -19.73 -2.81 -7.16
C THR A 241 -19.11 -1.90 -6.09
N LEU A 242 -18.34 -0.90 -6.49
CA LEU A 242 -17.74 0.09 -5.55
C LEU A 242 -18.82 0.91 -4.82
N LEU A 243 -19.90 1.29 -5.53
CA LEU A 243 -20.99 2.09 -4.98
C LEU A 243 -21.97 1.29 -4.11
N SER A 244 -21.92 -0.03 -4.17
CA SER A 244 -22.89 -0.90 -3.46
C SER A 244 -22.92 -0.64 -1.97
N GLY A 245 -24.12 -0.49 -1.41
CA GLY A 245 -24.35 -0.18 0.00
C GLY A 245 -24.04 1.27 0.40
N THR A 246 -23.77 2.15 -0.56
CA THR A 246 -23.61 3.59 -0.34
C THR A 246 -24.85 4.35 -0.83
N PHE A 247 -24.95 5.64 -0.51
CA PHE A 247 -26.02 6.49 -1.04
C PHE A 247 -26.02 6.59 -2.57
N MET A 248 -24.89 6.34 -3.21
CA MET A 248 -24.73 6.35 -4.66
C MET A 248 -25.12 5.01 -5.32
N ASP A 249 -25.54 4.00 -4.56
CA ASP A 249 -26.12 2.75 -5.07
C ASP A 249 -27.61 2.96 -5.46
N SER A 250 -27.90 4.05 -6.18
CA SER A 250 -29.26 4.47 -6.46
C SER A 250 -29.36 5.40 -7.68
N TYR A 251 -30.57 5.84 -7.96
CA TYR A 251 -30.85 6.94 -8.88
C TYR A 251 -30.54 8.29 -8.20
N LEU A 252 -30.25 9.31 -9.00
CA LEU A 252 -30.15 10.67 -8.50
C LEU A 252 -31.53 11.15 -8.00
N ALA A 253 -31.54 11.94 -6.92
CA ALA A 253 -32.79 12.41 -6.32
C ALA A 253 -33.60 13.26 -7.29
N ASP A 254 -32.95 14.12 -8.06
CA ASP A 254 -33.59 15.09 -8.96
C ASP A 254 -33.66 14.60 -10.43
N GLU A 255 -33.04 13.46 -10.75
CA GLU A 255 -33.05 12.88 -12.10
C GLU A 255 -33.29 11.36 -12.00
N PRO A 256 -34.56 10.94 -11.80
CA PRO A 256 -34.88 9.52 -11.60
C PRO A 256 -34.56 8.60 -12.80
N SER A 257 -34.24 9.16 -13.97
CA SER A 257 -33.79 8.40 -15.15
C SER A 257 -32.29 8.12 -15.14
N ALA A 258 -31.52 8.80 -14.29
CA ALA A 258 -30.07 8.68 -14.19
C ALA A 258 -29.62 8.03 -12.87
N THR A 259 -28.63 7.16 -12.94
CA THR A 259 -27.97 6.58 -11.77
C THR A 259 -26.65 7.30 -11.50
N TYR A 260 -26.19 7.29 -10.25
CA TYR A 260 -24.82 7.77 -9.95
C TYR A 260 -23.77 7.08 -10.80
N THR A 261 -23.93 5.77 -11.05
CA THR A 261 -23.04 5.03 -11.95
C THR A 261 -22.98 5.64 -13.33
N SER A 262 -24.13 5.91 -13.97
CA SER A 262 -24.15 6.45 -15.34
C SER A 262 -23.54 7.85 -15.41
N VAL A 263 -23.89 8.72 -14.46
CA VAL A 263 -23.39 10.09 -14.42
C VAL A 263 -21.88 10.14 -14.15
N LEU A 264 -21.37 9.33 -13.21
CA LEU A 264 -19.95 9.29 -12.93
C LEU A 264 -19.12 8.71 -14.07
N MET A 265 -19.63 7.69 -14.78
CA MET A 265 -18.99 7.18 -15.99
C MET A 265 -18.93 8.24 -17.10
N GLU A 266 -20.01 8.95 -17.33
CA GLU A 266 -20.07 10.04 -18.33
C GLU A 266 -19.14 11.20 -17.93
N ALA A 267 -19.22 11.66 -16.69
CA ALA A 267 -18.38 12.74 -16.17
C ALA A 267 -16.88 12.37 -16.27
N GLY A 268 -16.53 11.14 -15.89
CA GLY A 268 -15.18 10.62 -16.00
C GLY A 268 -14.66 10.63 -17.43
N ALA A 269 -15.45 10.13 -18.37
CA ALA A 269 -15.10 10.12 -19.79
C ALA A 269 -14.93 11.53 -20.36
N ARG A 270 -15.83 12.47 -20.04
CA ARG A 270 -15.79 13.85 -20.51
C ARG A 270 -14.60 14.64 -19.94
N ALA A 271 -14.28 14.42 -18.67
CA ALA A 271 -13.20 15.12 -17.95
C ALA A 271 -11.85 14.41 -18.08
N ASN A 272 -11.77 13.24 -18.72
CA ASN A 272 -10.59 12.37 -18.73
C ASN A 272 -10.12 12.01 -17.30
N VAL A 273 -11.06 11.71 -16.41
CA VAL A 273 -10.81 11.35 -15.01
C VAL A 273 -11.41 9.97 -14.72
N ASN A 274 -10.68 9.15 -14.00
CA ASN A 274 -11.13 7.82 -13.56
C ASN A 274 -12.42 7.93 -12.73
N PRO A 275 -13.55 7.35 -13.16
CA PRO A 275 -14.82 7.43 -12.45
C PRO A 275 -14.80 6.79 -11.06
N TYR A 276 -13.92 5.80 -10.82
CA TYR A 276 -13.75 5.20 -9.50
C TYR A 276 -13.07 6.17 -8.52
N VAL A 277 -12.13 6.99 -9.02
CA VAL A 277 -11.52 8.06 -8.22
C VAL A 277 -12.55 9.13 -7.88
N LEU A 278 -13.38 9.57 -8.86
CA LEU A 278 -14.47 10.51 -8.60
C LEU A 278 -15.43 9.99 -7.53
N ALA A 279 -15.86 8.75 -7.65
CA ALA A 279 -16.74 8.10 -6.66
C ALA A 279 -16.10 8.04 -5.27
N SER A 280 -14.84 7.64 -5.20
CA SER A 280 -14.10 7.54 -3.94
C SER A 280 -13.93 8.90 -3.26
N MET A 281 -13.64 9.95 -4.03
CA MET A 281 -13.55 11.31 -3.51
C MET A 281 -14.89 11.78 -2.93
N ILE A 282 -16.01 11.54 -3.64
CA ILE A 282 -17.34 11.86 -3.14
C ILE A 282 -17.63 11.12 -1.84
N LEU A 283 -17.28 9.84 -1.74
CA LEU A 283 -17.48 9.04 -0.52
C LEU A 283 -16.65 9.57 0.65
N VAL A 284 -15.43 10.05 0.40
CA VAL A 284 -14.59 10.68 1.43
C VAL A 284 -15.23 11.99 1.94
N GLU A 285 -15.73 12.80 1.02
CA GLU A 285 -16.28 14.13 1.36
C GLU A 285 -17.69 14.07 1.99
N GLN A 286 -18.55 13.13 1.53
CA GLN A 286 -19.96 13.07 1.91
C GLN A 286 -20.29 11.90 2.85
N GLY A 287 -19.34 10.98 3.06
CA GLY A 287 -19.57 9.73 3.77
C GLY A 287 -20.46 8.75 2.99
N SER A 288 -20.50 7.50 3.43
CA SER A 288 -21.28 6.44 2.75
C SER A 288 -22.80 6.66 2.80
N SER A 289 -23.29 7.45 3.78
CA SER A 289 -24.72 7.73 3.94
C SER A 289 -25.23 8.92 3.12
N GLY A 290 -24.34 9.78 2.60
CA GLY A 290 -24.71 10.95 1.78
C GLY A 290 -25.64 11.96 2.45
N ARG A 291 -25.49 12.19 3.76
CA ARG A 291 -26.35 13.10 4.54
C ARG A 291 -25.82 14.52 4.63
N GLY A 292 -24.83 14.86 3.82
CA GLY A 292 -24.25 16.20 3.79
C GLY A 292 -25.24 17.25 3.27
N LYS A 293 -25.33 18.40 3.94
CA LYS A 293 -26.18 19.52 3.48
C LYS A 293 -25.76 20.03 2.10
N SER A 294 -24.45 19.96 1.77
CA SER A 294 -23.91 20.40 0.49
C SER A 294 -24.41 19.60 -0.72
N ILE A 295 -25.03 18.43 -0.49
CA ILE A 295 -25.61 17.57 -1.55
C ILE A 295 -27.10 17.34 -1.36
N SER A 296 -27.78 18.12 -0.52
CA SER A 296 -29.22 17.97 -0.28
C SER A 296 -30.11 18.61 -1.33
N GLY A 297 -29.61 19.57 -2.10
CA GLY A 297 -30.38 20.39 -3.03
C GLY A 297 -31.44 21.30 -2.37
N SER A 298 -31.47 21.37 -1.02
CA SER A 298 -32.53 22.04 -0.27
C SER A 298 -32.04 23.15 0.66
N VAL A 299 -30.80 23.61 0.51
CA VAL A 299 -30.26 24.71 1.32
C VAL A 299 -30.86 26.03 0.85
N SER A 300 -31.45 26.78 1.81
CA SER A 300 -32.16 28.04 1.52
C SER A 300 -31.26 29.03 0.78
N GLY A 301 -31.74 29.55 -0.35
CA GLY A 301 -31.00 30.44 -1.26
C GLY A 301 -30.05 29.75 -2.22
N TYR A 302 -29.96 28.42 -2.14
CA TYR A 302 -29.15 27.58 -3.03
C TYR A 302 -29.91 26.30 -3.41
N GLU A 303 -31.23 26.36 -3.51
CA GLU A 303 -32.06 25.22 -3.89
C GLU A 303 -31.68 24.73 -5.29
N GLY A 304 -31.53 23.42 -5.44
CA GLY A 304 -31.12 22.77 -6.70
C GLY A 304 -29.63 22.86 -7.02
N TYR A 305 -28.81 23.43 -6.13
CA TYR A 305 -27.35 23.38 -6.26
C TYR A 305 -26.75 22.32 -5.36
N TYR A 306 -25.68 21.68 -5.85
CA TYR A 306 -24.99 20.57 -5.22
C TYR A 306 -23.48 20.79 -5.23
N ASN A 307 -22.79 20.38 -4.15
CA ASN A 307 -21.34 20.40 -4.08
C ASN A 307 -20.82 19.09 -3.49
N TYR A 308 -20.70 18.08 -4.33
CA TYR A 308 -20.29 16.72 -3.93
C TYR A 308 -18.84 16.64 -3.43
N PHE A 309 -17.97 17.53 -3.90
CA PHE A 309 -16.54 17.54 -3.58
C PHE A 309 -16.15 18.58 -2.51
N ASN A 310 -17.13 19.28 -1.90
CA ASN A 310 -16.92 20.36 -0.95
C ASN A 310 -15.91 21.44 -1.43
N VAL A 311 -15.87 21.68 -2.75
CA VAL A 311 -14.96 22.68 -3.33
C VAL A 311 -15.33 24.06 -2.82
N GLY A 312 -14.34 24.81 -2.34
CA GLY A 312 -14.55 26.12 -1.78
C GLY A 312 -15.36 26.17 -0.49
N ALA A 313 -15.66 25.03 0.13
CA ALA A 313 -16.46 24.91 1.34
C ALA A 313 -15.65 25.24 2.61
N TYR A 314 -15.43 26.51 2.86
CA TYR A 314 -14.83 27.02 4.09
C TYR A 314 -15.52 28.31 4.53
N ARG A 315 -15.50 28.61 5.83
CA ARG A 315 -16.11 29.85 6.35
C ARG A 315 -15.43 31.10 5.77
N SER A 316 -16.21 32.03 5.24
CA SER A 316 -15.73 33.30 4.68
C SER A 316 -16.77 34.41 4.86
N GLY A 317 -16.43 35.48 5.60
CA GLY A 317 -17.36 36.52 5.95
C GLY A 317 -18.55 35.98 6.75
N SER A 318 -19.77 36.27 6.28
CA SER A 318 -21.04 35.81 6.87
C SER A 318 -21.41 34.38 6.46
N MET A 319 -20.80 33.83 5.39
CA MET A 319 -21.12 32.50 4.87
C MET A 319 -20.45 31.41 5.71
N ASP A 320 -21.21 30.40 6.10
CA ASP A 320 -20.63 29.16 6.60
C ASP A 320 -19.99 28.35 5.48
N ALA A 321 -19.41 27.17 5.81
CA ALA A 321 -18.69 26.37 4.84
C ALA A 321 -19.64 25.79 3.75
N VAL A 322 -20.86 25.39 4.13
CA VAL A 322 -21.85 24.82 3.20
C VAL A 322 -22.36 25.90 2.25
N GLU A 323 -22.79 27.04 2.80
CA GLU A 323 -23.27 28.18 2.01
C GLU A 323 -22.22 28.63 0.99
N ARG A 324 -20.97 28.77 1.43
CA ARG A 324 -19.88 29.17 0.53
C ARG A 324 -19.59 28.16 -0.55
N GLY A 325 -19.60 26.86 -0.21
CA GLY A 325 -19.43 25.78 -1.18
C GLY A 325 -20.56 25.78 -2.23
N LEU A 326 -21.80 25.99 -1.82
CA LEU A 326 -22.95 26.10 -2.73
C LEU A 326 -22.94 27.40 -3.53
N TRP A 327 -22.47 28.47 -2.96
CA TRP A 327 -22.23 29.72 -3.70
C TRP A 327 -21.23 29.48 -4.84
N TYR A 328 -20.15 28.71 -4.61
CA TYR A 328 -19.23 28.30 -5.69
C TYR A 328 -19.95 27.49 -6.77
N ALA A 329 -20.76 26.53 -6.37
CA ALA A 329 -21.51 25.67 -7.29
C ALA A 329 -22.56 26.46 -8.11
N SER A 330 -23.04 27.59 -7.61
CA SER A 330 -24.02 28.46 -8.30
C SER A 330 -23.38 29.45 -9.28
N GLN A 331 -22.06 29.53 -9.37
CA GLN A 331 -21.35 30.42 -10.27
C GLN A 331 -21.16 29.78 -11.64
N ASP A 332 -21.21 30.56 -12.70
CA ASP A 332 -20.90 30.10 -14.04
C ASP A 332 -19.44 29.59 -14.12
N GLY A 333 -19.22 28.49 -14.80
CA GLY A 333 -17.91 27.91 -15.02
C GLY A 333 -16.99 28.87 -15.77
N SER A 334 -15.79 29.08 -15.22
CA SER A 334 -14.75 29.88 -15.85
C SER A 334 -13.37 29.33 -15.47
N TYR A 335 -12.33 29.81 -16.14
CA TYR A 335 -10.96 29.44 -15.78
C TYR A 335 -10.62 29.78 -14.31
N SER A 336 -11.14 30.89 -13.79
CA SER A 336 -10.97 31.31 -12.39
C SER A 336 -11.97 30.62 -11.43
N ARG A 337 -12.99 29.95 -11.95
CA ARG A 337 -14.02 29.21 -11.20
C ARG A 337 -14.39 27.94 -11.93
N PRO A 338 -13.46 26.96 -12.02
CA PRO A 338 -13.63 25.77 -12.87
C PRO A 338 -14.58 24.72 -12.29
N TRP A 339 -15.34 25.03 -11.26
CA TRP A 339 -16.11 24.07 -10.47
C TRP A 339 -17.59 23.98 -10.87
N ASN A 340 -18.02 24.71 -11.86
CA ASN A 340 -19.41 24.70 -12.34
C ASN A 340 -19.62 23.61 -13.39
#